data_84427461078458618e59a2d10e052362
#
_entry.id   84427461078458618e59a2d10e052362
#
_cell.length_a   1.000
_cell.length_b   1.000
_cell.length_c   1.000
_cell.angle_alpha   90.00
_cell.angle_beta   90.00
_cell.angle_gamma   90.00
#
_symmetry.space_group_name_H-M   'P 1'
#
loop_
_entity.id
_entity.type
_entity.pdbx_description
1 polymer ?
#
loop_
_entity_poly.entity_id
_entity_poly.type
_entity_poly.pdbx_seq_one_letter_code
_entity_poly.pdbx_strand_id
1 'polypeptide(L)'
;AEPQRVPAYTADWAEPGRHEVLLAAARRWLTGKNLADEAPGDVLLFRMRDGSIAKHLGIAGRIGAQASFVHAYTGHGVVESPLSDPWRRRLAARFEFPEGAL
;
A
#
# COMPACT_ATOMS: atom_id res chain seq x y z
N ALA A 1 -17.44 -1.43 16.49
CA ALA A 1 -17.67 -1.43 16.04
C ALA A 1 -17.50 -2.04 15.18
N GLU A 2 -17.95 -2.18 14.85
CA GLU A 2 -17.92 -2.60 13.98
C GLU A 2 -17.41 -1.87 13.24
N PRO A 3 -16.81 -2.06 13.07
CA PRO A 3 -16.11 -1.41 12.40
C PRO A 3 -16.70 -1.28 11.33
N GLN A 4 -16.55 -0.81 10.73
CA GLN A 4 -16.99 -0.52 9.78
C GLN A 4 -16.92 -1.45 8.89
N ARG A 5 -17.64 -1.99 8.61
CA ARG A 5 -17.75 -2.74 7.79
C ARG A 5 -17.49 -2.21 6.65
N VAL A 6 -17.14 -2.40 5.96
CA VAL A 6 -16.63 -2.01 4.95
C VAL A 6 -17.36 -2.28 3.83
N PRO A 7 -18.28 -1.69 3.65
CA PRO A 7 -19.03 -1.85 2.51
C PRO A 7 -18.14 -1.54 1.42
N ALA A 8 -17.19 -1.11 1.83
CA ALA A 8 -16.28 -0.71 1.02
C ALA A 8 -15.87 -1.63 0.02
N TYR A 9 -16.08 -2.75 0.16
CA TYR A 9 -15.67 -3.63 -0.82
C TYR A 9 -16.61 -3.66 -1.96
N THR A 10 -17.51 -2.78 -2.00
CA THR A 10 -18.36 -2.69 -3.15
C THR A 10 -17.56 -2.09 -4.27
N ALA A 11 -18.06 -2.15 -5.45
CA ALA A 11 -17.39 -1.56 -6.57
C ALA A 11 -17.14 -0.09 -6.40
N ASP A 12 -17.96 0.58 -5.63
CA ASP A 12 -17.79 2.00 -5.44
C ASP A 12 -16.48 2.36 -4.87
N TRP A 13 -15.89 1.46 -4.14
CA TRP A 13 -14.65 1.74 -3.57
C TRP A 13 -13.62 2.09 -4.55
N ALA A 14 -13.63 1.48 -5.69
CA ALA A 14 -12.58 1.66 -6.63
C ALA A 14 -12.88 2.72 -7.66
N GLU A 15 -13.98 3.40 -7.54
CA GLU A 15 -14.35 4.35 -8.56
C GLU A 15 -13.44 5.54 -8.58
N PRO A 16 -12.98 5.98 -9.74
CA PRO A 16 -12.17 7.16 -9.83
C PRO A 16 -12.90 8.34 -9.25
N GLY A 17 -12.20 9.21 -8.61
CA GLY A 17 -12.83 10.38 -8.02
C GLY A 17 -13.29 10.17 -6.60
N ARG A 18 -13.28 8.95 -6.12
CA ARG A 18 -13.61 8.71 -4.75
C ARG A 18 -12.46 9.11 -3.86
N HIS A 19 -12.75 9.27 -2.60
CA HIS A 19 -11.72 9.60 -1.64
C HIS A 19 -10.68 8.50 -1.61
N GLU A 20 -9.47 8.88 -1.38
CA GLU A 20 -8.37 7.94 -1.20
C GLU A 20 -8.47 7.42 0.23
N VAL A 21 -9.40 6.53 0.46
CA VAL A 21 -9.70 6.07 1.81
C VAL A 21 -8.51 5.40 2.48
N LEU A 22 -7.86 4.51 1.75
CA LEU A 22 -6.74 3.79 2.32
C LEU A 22 -5.56 4.72 2.55
N LEU A 23 -5.32 5.64 1.63
CA LEU A 23 -4.24 6.59 1.78
C LEU A 23 -4.49 7.51 2.98
N ALA A 24 -5.72 7.96 3.15
CA ALA A 24 -6.06 8.81 4.27
C ALA A 24 -5.87 8.08 5.60
N ALA A 25 -6.29 6.82 5.64
CA ALA A 25 -6.12 6.03 6.85
C ALA A 25 -4.64 5.83 7.16
N ALA A 26 -3.84 5.56 6.14
CA ALA A 26 -2.41 5.37 6.36
C ALA A 26 -1.77 6.64 6.88
N ARG A 27 -2.15 7.79 6.33
CA ARG A 27 -1.60 9.06 6.80
C ARG A 27 -1.97 9.34 8.24
N ARG A 28 -3.12 8.86 8.65
CA ARG A 28 -3.57 9.10 10.01
C ARG A 28 -2.80 8.26 11.03
N TRP A 29 -2.48 7.02 10.68
CA TRP A 29 -1.92 6.08 11.64
C TRP A 29 -0.44 5.79 11.47
N LEU A 30 0.11 6.14 10.31
CA LEU A 30 1.50 5.83 9.99
C LEU A 30 2.23 7.12 9.65
N THR A 31 3.55 7.05 9.69
CA THR A 31 4.38 8.20 9.35
C THR A 31 4.77 8.13 7.88
N GLY A 32 4.37 9.13 7.11
CA GLY A 32 4.70 9.18 5.71
C GLY A 32 6.17 9.45 5.48
N LYS A 33 6.69 8.95 4.38
CA LYS A 33 8.08 9.19 4.06
C LYS A 33 8.22 9.25 2.53
N ASN A 34 9.38 9.67 2.10
CA ASN A 34 9.70 9.81 0.71
C ASN A 34 9.70 8.44 0.05
N LEU A 35 9.20 8.34 -1.17
CA LEU A 35 9.16 7.06 -1.87
C LEU A 35 10.53 6.45 -2.01
N ALA A 36 11.57 7.26 -2.14
CA ALA A 36 12.92 6.76 -2.32
C ALA A 36 13.61 6.40 -1.01
N ASP A 37 12.99 6.69 0.11
CA ASP A 37 13.61 6.45 1.42
C ASP A 37 13.24 5.05 1.88
N GLU A 38 13.88 4.05 1.32
CA GLU A 38 13.48 2.66 1.49
C GLU A 38 14.01 2.05 2.78
N ALA A 39 13.15 1.30 3.45
CA ALA A 39 13.55 0.50 4.59
C ALA A 39 12.68 -0.74 4.65
N PRO A 40 13.22 -1.86 5.11
CA PRO A 40 12.41 -3.07 5.27
C PRO A 40 11.29 -2.80 6.26
N GLY A 41 10.14 -3.38 6.02
CA GLY A 41 9.00 -3.19 6.92
C GLY A 41 8.16 -1.98 6.62
N ASP A 42 8.55 -1.15 5.66
CA ASP A 42 7.72 -0.01 5.28
C ASP A 42 6.40 -0.49 4.70
N VAL A 43 5.37 0.32 4.87
CA VAL A 43 4.06 0.05 4.28
C VAL A 43 4.01 0.76 2.94
N LEU A 44 3.65 0.02 1.90
CA LEU A 44 3.61 0.53 0.54
C LEU A 44 2.17 0.55 0.05
N LEU A 45 1.76 1.66 -0.55
CA LEU A 45 0.44 1.75 -1.15
C LEU A 45 0.60 1.94 -2.64
N PHE A 46 -0.17 1.19 -3.39
CA PHE A 46 -0.10 1.19 -4.85
C PHE A 46 -1.40 1.60 -5.48
N ARG A 47 -1.31 2.29 -6.62
CA ARG A 47 -2.45 2.50 -7.50
C ARG A 47 -2.31 1.47 -8.59
N MET A 48 -3.32 0.65 -8.76
CA MET A 48 -3.21 -0.43 -9.74
C MET A 48 -3.37 0.07 -11.16
N ARG A 49 -3.96 1.25 -11.33
CA ARG A 49 -4.10 1.90 -12.62
C ARG A 49 -3.91 3.37 -12.46
N ASP A 50 -3.49 4.03 -13.54
CA ASP A 50 -3.35 5.47 -13.53
C ASP A 50 -4.70 6.10 -13.23
N GLY A 51 -4.70 7.08 -12.39
CA GLY A 51 -5.93 7.80 -12.08
C GLY A 51 -6.83 7.10 -11.08
N SER A 52 -6.50 5.89 -10.67
CA SER A 52 -7.34 5.21 -9.69
C SER A 52 -6.86 5.54 -8.28
N ILE A 53 -7.70 5.24 -7.31
CA ILE A 53 -7.31 5.47 -5.93
C ILE A 53 -6.31 4.39 -5.50
N ALA A 54 -5.50 4.70 -4.50
CA ALA A 54 -4.54 3.75 -3.97
C ALA A 54 -5.29 2.74 -3.11
N LYS A 55 -5.26 1.49 -3.51
CA LYS A 55 -5.99 0.47 -2.79
C LYS A 55 -5.28 -0.87 -2.67
N HIS A 56 -4.06 -0.97 -3.13
CA HIS A 56 -3.30 -2.21 -2.96
C HIS A 56 -2.18 -1.93 -1.97
N LEU A 57 -2.06 -2.77 -0.96
CA LEU A 57 -1.13 -2.53 0.12
C LEU A 57 -0.10 -3.64 0.20
N GLY A 58 1.12 -3.29 0.48
CA GLY A 58 2.18 -4.27 0.68
C GLY A 58 3.12 -3.82 1.77
N ILE A 59 4.01 -4.72 2.16
CA ILE A 59 5.04 -4.43 3.16
C ILE A 59 6.39 -4.68 2.52
N ALA A 60 7.27 -3.71 2.60
CA ALA A 60 8.60 -3.85 2.01
C ALA A 60 9.36 -4.98 2.68
N GLY A 61 9.92 -5.84 1.87
CA GLY A 61 10.78 -6.92 2.37
C GLY A 61 12.22 -6.50 2.22
N ARG A 62 12.83 -6.82 1.08
CA ARG A 62 14.20 -6.39 0.81
C ARG A 62 14.16 -5.02 0.14
N ILE A 63 15.24 -4.29 0.26
CA ILE A 63 15.36 -2.98 -0.37
C ILE A 63 16.57 -3.00 -1.30
N GLY A 64 16.71 -1.94 -2.09
CA GLY A 64 17.84 -1.80 -2.99
C GLY A 64 17.60 -2.48 -4.32
N ALA A 65 18.67 -3.01 -4.89
CA ALA A 65 18.62 -3.56 -6.24
C ALA A 65 17.71 -4.78 -6.34
N GLN A 66 17.56 -5.51 -5.24
CA GLN A 66 16.73 -6.70 -5.24
C GLN A 66 15.51 -6.50 -4.36
N ALA A 67 14.96 -5.31 -4.40
CA ALA A 67 13.82 -4.97 -3.55
C ALA A 67 12.65 -5.89 -3.78
N SER A 68 11.92 -6.18 -2.71
CA SER A 68 10.75 -7.04 -2.77
C SER A 68 9.69 -6.50 -1.82
N PHE A 69 8.50 -7.03 -1.95
CA PHE A 69 7.43 -6.66 -1.03
C PHE A 69 6.49 -7.84 -0.85
N VAL A 70 5.87 -7.89 0.32
CA VAL A 70 4.92 -8.94 0.66
C VAL A 70 3.53 -8.35 0.53
N HIS A 71 2.66 -9.04 -0.15
CA HIS A 71 1.30 -8.55 -0.34
C HIS A 71 0.34 -9.71 -0.56
N ALA A 72 -0.94 -9.43 -0.42
CA ALA A 72 -1.96 -10.43 -0.68
C ALA A 72 -2.36 -10.29 -2.15
N TYR A 73 -2.33 -11.41 -2.86
CA TYR A 73 -2.59 -11.39 -4.28
C TYR A 73 -3.76 -12.33 -4.55
N THR A 74 -4.80 -11.81 -5.14
CA THR A 74 -6.01 -12.57 -5.36
C THR A 74 -5.71 -13.90 -6.05
N GLY A 75 -6.19 -14.96 -5.46
CA GLY A 75 -5.98 -16.28 -6.03
C GLY A 75 -4.66 -16.91 -5.64
N HIS A 76 -3.77 -16.15 -4.98
CA HIS A 76 -2.45 -16.67 -4.65
C HIS A 76 -2.12 -16.56 -3.16
N GLY A 77 -3.00 -15.93 -2.38
CA GLY A 77 -2.72 -15.74 -0.95
C GLY A 77 -1.66 -14.66 -0.76
N VAL A 78 -0.89 -14.82 0.30
CA VAL A 78 0.16 -13.86 0.62
C VAL A 78 1.45 -14.30 -0.04
N VAL A 79 2.05 -13.43 -0.81
CA VAL A 79 3.25 -13.76 -1.58
C VAL A 79 4.26 -12.64 -1.44
N GLU A 80 5.51 -12.97 -1.69
CA GLU A 80 6.57 -11.98 -1.79
C GLU A 80 6.91 -11.83 -3.27
N SER A 81 6.85 -10.63 -3.77
CA SER A 81 7.10 -10.34 -5.18
C SER A 81 8.24 -9.36 -5.33
N PRO A 82 8.97 -9.41 -6.43
CA PRO A 82 9.98 -8.40 -6.68
C PRO A 82 9.31 -7.04 -6.87
N LEU A 83 9.93 -6.00 -6.34
CA LEU A 83 9.42 -4.65 -6.55
C LEU A 83 10.01 -4.16 -7.87
N SER A 84 9.50 -4.73 -8.94
CA SER A 84 9.98 -4.46 -10.29
C SER A 84 9.50 -3.10 -10.77
N ASP A 85 10.00 -2.68 -11.93
CA ASP A 85 9.64 -1.38 -12.46
C ASP A 85 8.13 -1.18 -12.62
N PRO A 86 7.38 -2.15 -13.11
CA PRO A 86 5.93 -1.95 -13.19
C PRO A 86 5.30 -1.68 -11.83
N TRP A 87 5.78 -2.36 -10.78
CA TRP A 87 5.25 -2.13 -9.45
C TRP A 87 5.71 -0.78 -8.91
N ARG A 88 6.97 -0.42 -9.15
CA ARG A 88 7.47 0.87 -8.67
C ARG A 88 6.69 2.02 -9.29
N ARG A 89 6.29 1.88 -10.53
CA ARG A 89 5.50 2.93 -11.18
C ARG A 89 4.12 3.08 -10.58
N ARG A 90 3.63 2.06 -9.90
CA ARG A 90 2.31 2.11 -9.26
C ARG A 90 2.38 2.58 -7.82
N LEU A 91 3.59 2.74 -7.29
CA LEU A 91 3.75 3.11 -5.88
C LEU A 91 3.26 4.53 -5.66
N ALA A 92 2.25 4.68 -4.82
CA ALA A 92 1.64 5.97 -4.55
C ALA A 92 2.17 6.60 -3.27
N ALA A 93 2.54 5.80 -2.29
CA ALA A 93 2.99 6.33 -1.02
C ALA A 93 3.76 5.28 -0.25
N ARG A 94 4.63 5.73 0.63
CA ARG A 94 5.44 4.88 1.49
C ARG A 94 5.33 5.43 2.90
N PHE A 95 5.16 4.53 3.85
CA PHE A 95 5.01 4.91 5.25
C PHE A 95 5.87 4.01 6.12
N GLU A 96 6.20 4.49 7.31
CA GLU A 96 6.83 3.64 8.29
C GLU A 96 5.95 3.64 9.53
N PHE A 97 6.09 2.60 10.34
CA PHE A 97 5.34 2.56 11.58
C PHE A 97 5.93 3.61 12.52
N PRO A 98 5.08 4.29 13.29
CA PRO A 98 5.59 5.29 14.21
C PRO A 98 6.49 4.65 15.25
N GLU A 99 7.44 5.42 15.72
CA GLU A 99 8.32 4.95 16.75
C GLU A 99 7.50 4.50 17.93
N GLY A 100 7.83 3.36 18.48
CA GLY A 100 7.08 2.87 19.63
C GLY A 100 5.85 2.08 19.28
N ALA A 101 5.54 1.94 18.01
CA ALA A 101 4.34 1.21 17.60
C ALA A 101 4.47 -0.28 17.85
N LEU A 102 5.66 -0.78 17.93
CA LEU A 102 5.89 -2.16 18.22
C LEU A 102 6.58 -2.29 19.55
#